data_189abea52caa7eda966cfd0cf893980a
#
_entry.id   189abea52caa7eda966cfd0cf893980a
#
_cell.length_a   1.000
_cell.length_b   1.000
_cell.length_c   1.000
_cell.angle_alpha   90.00
_cell.angle_beta   90.00
_cell.angle_gamma   90.00
#
_symmetry.space_group_name_H-M   'P 1'
#
loop_
_entity.id
_entity.type
_entity.pdbx_description
1 polymer ?
#
loop_
_entity_poly.entity_id
_entity_poly.type
_entity_poly.pdbx_seq_one_letter_code
_entity_poly.pdbx_strand_id
1 'polypeptide(L)'
;MTDRYARQAVLPEIGEAGQARLAAASVLVVGAGGLGCPVLQYLAGAGVGRLTIVDHDTVEETNLHRQPLYGMPDIGKPKAEAARATLLRFNPHVRIDAVAERLTPQNAARLVAEADIVVDAADSFAVTYMLSDVCFAAARPLVSASVIGMTGYAGVFCGGGPSYRAVFPEVSVDGGTCATVGVIGTAVATMGSLQAHLTLHHLLGLEPGVRGRVVTFDAKRVAFGGFDFAGSPEPEEQVAFIAPDQVRSDDIVVDLRGLDEAPVSPFAGARRLVVDTIDELGVPAGRVVLACRSGQRALMAADRLRERGITNLALVALG
;
A
#
# COMPACT_ATOMS: atom_id res chain seq x y z
N MET A 1 -9.02 28.39 -17.08
CA MET A 1 -9.42 27.15 -16.39
C MET A 1 -10.48 26.46 -17.25
N THR A 2 -10.39 25.16 -17.44
CA THR A 2 -11.47 24.42 -18.14
C THR A 2 -12.71 24.42 -17.24
N ASP A 3 -13.91 24.45 -17.83
CA ASP A 3 -15.21 24.40 -17.12
C ASP A 3 -15.41 23.12 -16.27
N ARG A 4 -14.51 22.14 -16.50
CA ARG A 4 -14.52 20.82 -15.84
C ARG A 4 -14.48 20.90 -14.31
N TYR A 5 -13.69 21.81 -13.75
CA TYR A 5 -13.47 21.95 -12.29
C TYR A 5 -14.30 23.06 -11.66
N ALA A 6 -15.21 23.71 -12.41
CA ALA A 6 -15.99 24.84 -11.93
C ALA A 6 -16.76 24.54 -10.64
N ARG A 7 -17.36 23.33 -10.54
CA ARG A 7 -18.10 22.92 -9.34
C ARG A 7 -17.23 22.71 -8.11
N GLN A 8 -15.97 22.32 -8.32
CA GLN A 8 -14.97 22.15 -7.25
C GLN A 8 -14.38 23.52 -6.84
N ALA A 9 -14.07 24.37 -7.81
CA ALA A 9 -13.49 25.69 -7.57
C ALA A 9 -14.44 26.68 -6.91
N VAL A 10 -15.76 26.44 -6.91
CA VAL A 10 -16.76 27.26 -6.20
C VAL A 10 -16.68 27.06 -4.68
N LEU A 11 -16.14 25.93 -4.19
CA LEU A 11 -16.00 25.69 -2.76
C LEU A 11 -14.96 26.67 -2.18
N PRO A 12 -15.32 27.45 -1.12
CA PRO A 12 -14.39 28.44 -0.53
C PRO A 12 -13.06 27.83 -0.07
N GLU A 13 -13.07 26.57 0.36
CA GLU A 13 -11.92 25.81 0.83
C GLU A 13 -10.98 25.43 -0.31
N ILE A 14 -11.43 25.44 -1.55
CA ILE A 14 -10.64 25.07 -2.74
C ILE A 14 -10.30 26.32 -3.54
N GLY A 15 -11.29 26.99 -4.11
CA GLY A 15 -11.11 28.16 -4.94
C GLY A 15 -10.20 27.88 -6.15
N GLU A 16 -9.81 28.95 -6.84
CA GLU A 16 -8.84 28.87 -7.94
C GLU A 16 -7.43 28.47 -7.44
N ALA A 17 -7.06 28.93 -6.26
CA ALA A 17 -5.75 28.64 -5.67
C ALA A 17 -5.61 27.16 -5.29
N GLY A 18 -6.65 26.54 -4.72
CA GLY A 18 -6.68 25.11 -4.44
C GLY A 18 -6.64 24.27 -5.71
N GLN A 19 -7.39 24.68 -6.75
CA GLN A 19 -7.36 24.00 -8.05
C GLN A 19 -5.97 24.08 -8.69
N ALA A 20 -5.27 25.22 -8.57
CA ALA A 20 -3.91 25.36 -9.04
C ALA A 20 -2.93 24.46 -8.27
N ARG A 21 -3.10 24.31 -6.94
CA ARG A 21 -2.31 23.36 -6.14
C ARG A 21 -2.50 21.93 -6.60
N LEU A 22 -3.75 21.49 -6.84
CA LEU A 22 -4.02 20.15 -7.36
C LEU A 22 -3.39 19.93 -8.73
N ALA A 23 -3.48 20.91 -9.63
CA ALA A 23 -2.90 20.83 -10.97
C ALA A 23 -1.36 20.79 -10.95
N ALA A 24 -0.70 21.29 -9.92
CA ALA A 24 0.74 21.22 -9.74
C ALA A 24 1.21 19.93 -9.03
N ALA A 25 0.30 19.22 -8.37
CA ALA A 25 0.64 18.07 -7.52
C ALA A 25 0.96 16.82 -8.34
N SER A 26 1.89 16.02 -7.79
CA SER A 26 2.28 14.68 -8.25
C SER A 26 1.93 13.64 -7.20
N VAL A 27 1.15 12.63 -7.56
CA VAL A 27 0.74 11.54 -6.66
C VAL A 27 1.23 10.20 -7.19
N LEU A 28 1.91 9.43 -6.34
CA LEU A 28 2.21 8.03 -6.57
C LEU A 28 1.07 7.18 -6.00
N VAL A 29 0.46 6.35 -6.83
CA VAL A 29 -0.55 5.36 -6.40
C VAL A 29 0.00 3.97 -6.63
N VAL A 30 0.18 3.21 -5.56
CA VAL A 30 0.63 1.82 -5.60
C VAL A 30 -0.56 0.92 -5.38
N GLY A 31 -0.88 0.12 -6.41
CA GLY A 31 -2.08 -0.69 -6.49
C GLY A 31 -3.20 -0.01 -7.30
N ALA A 32 -3.62 -0.69 -8.36
CA ALA A 32 -4.76 -0.30 -9.21
C ALA A 32 -5.90 -1.32 -9.09
N GLY A 33 -6.02 -1.95 -7.92
CA GLY A 33 -7.06 -2.90 -7.55
C GLY A 33 -8.33 -2.24 -7.05
N GLY A 34 -9.01 -2.89 -6.10
CA GLY A 34 -10.29 -2.42 -5.57
C GLY A 34 -10.23 -1.06 -4.90
N LEU A 35 -9.21 -0.80 -4.07
CA LEU A 35 -8.97 0.51 -3.45
C LEU A 35 -8.45 1.53 -4.48
N GLY A 36 -7.50 1.09 -5.34
CA GLY A 36 -6.88 1.97 -6.33
C GLY A 36 -7.84 2.51 -7.38
N CYS A 37 -8.85 1.74 -7.79
CA CYS A 37 -9.82 2.18 -8.79
C CYS A 37 -10.52 3.49 -8.40
N PRO A 38 -11.21 3.61 -7.26
CA PRO A 38 -11.82 4.87 -6.86
C PRO A 38 -10.78 5.95 -6.54
N VAL A 39 -9.62 5.60 -5.95
CA VAL A 39 -8.53 6.56 -5.72
C VAL A 39 -8.14 7.24 -7.04
N LEU A 40 -7.77 6.47 -8.04
CA LEU A 40 -7.31 6.95 -9.33
C LEU A 40 -8.39 7.78 -10.05
N GLN A 41 -9.64 7.32 -10.01
CA GLN A 41 -10.75 8.00 -10.65
C GLN A 41 -11.02 9.36 -10.02
N TYR A 42 -11.05 9.45 -8.68
CA TYR A 42 -11.32 10.72 -8.00
C TYR A 42 -10.14 11.69 -8.06
N LEU A 43 -8.89 11.22 -7.97
CA LEU A 43 -7.71 12.08 -8.13
C LEU A 43 -7.62 12.65 -9.54
N ALA A 44 -7.83 11.81 -10.57
CA ALA A 44 -7.89 12.28 -11.95
C ALA A 44 -9.08 13.22 -12.18
N GLY A 45 -10.25 12.91 -11.60
CA GLY A 45 -11.46 13.74 -11.67
C GLY A 45 -11.28 15.11 -11.04
N ALA A 46 -10.56 15.19 -9.93
CA ALA A 46 -10.24 16.44 -9.23
C ALA A 46 -9.17 17.28 -9.94
N GLY A 47 -8.48 16.74 -10.94
CA GLY A 47 -7.47 17.46 -11.71
C GLY A 47 -6.11 17.50 -11.03
N VAL A 48 -5.71 16.44 -10.34
CA VAL A 48 -4.32 16.25 -9.89
C VAL A 48 -3.42 16.19 -11.12
N GLY A 49 -2.37 17.01 -11.14
CA GLY A 49 -1.58 17.24 -12.35
C GLY A 49 -0.84 16.00 -12.88
N ARG A 50 -0.26 15.19 -12.00
CA ARG A 50 0.44 13.95 -12.36
C ARG A 50 0.04 12.79 -11.45
N LEU A 51 -0.30 11.66 -12.05
CA LEU A 51 -0.51 10.38 -11.37
C LEU A 51 0.49 9.36 -11.90
N THR A 52 1.28 8.78 -11.01
CA THR A 52 2.11 7.61 -11.32
C THR A 52 1.43 6.38 -10.75
N ILE A 53 1.06 5.44 -11.60
CA ILE A 53 0.33 4.21 -11.23
C ILE A 53 1.30 3.05 -11.26
N VAL A 54 1.50 2.37 -10.13
CA VAL A 54 2.34 1.17 -10.03
C VAL A 54 1.45 -0.03 -9.72
N ASP A 55 1.38 -0.97 -10.65
CA ASP A 55 0.68 -2.25 -10.47
C ASP A 55 1.24 -3.26 -11.45
N HIS A 56 1.59 -4.46 -10.99
CA HIS A 56 2.19 -5.52 -11.79
C HIS A 56 1.19 -6.57 -12.29
N ASP A 57 -0.05 -6.52 -11.81
CA ASP A 57 -1.08 -7.48 -12.15
C ASP A 57 -1.72 -7.22 -13.51
N THR A 58 -2.41 -8.23 -14.01
CA THR A 58 -3.33 -8.13 -15.14
C THR A 58 -4.78 -8.06 -14.68
N VAL A 59 -5.65 -7.51 -15.52
CA VAL A 59 -7.09 -7.48 -15.29
C VAL A 59 -7.66 -8.89 -15.45
N GLU A 60 -8.41 -9.35 -14.45
CA GLU A 60 -9.10 -10.63 -14.46
C GLU A 60 -10.62 -10.41 -14.31
N GLU A 61 -11.42 -11.32 -14.87
CA GLU A 61 -12.88 -11.26 -14.75
C GLU A 61 -13.35 -11.25 -13.28
N THR A 62 -12.69 -12.05 -12.44
CA THR A 62 -12.93 -12.13 -10.99
C THR A 62 -12.71 -10.81 -10.25
N ASN A 63 -12.04 -9.84 -10.86
CA ASN A 63 -11.77 -8.54 -10.28
C ASN A 63 -12.90 -7.53 -10.52
N LEU A 64 -13.67 -7.68 -11.60
CA LEU A 64 -14.57 -6.65 -12.11
C LEU A 64 -15.68 -6.24 -11.13
N HIS A 65 -16.10 -7.14 -10.23
CA HIS A 65 -17.13 -6.84 -9.24
C HIS A 65 -16.73 -5.73 -8.23
N ARG A 66 -15.41 -5.44 -8.09
CA ARG A 66 -14.88 -4.43 -7.16
C ARG A 66 -13.85 -3.48 -7.77
N GLN A 67 -13.53 -3.64 -9.04
CA GLN A 67 -12.56 -2.82 -9.79
C GLN A 67 -13.23 -2.12 -10.99
N PRO A 68 -14.13 -1.16 -10.75
CA PRO A 68 -15.00 -0.59 -11.79
C PRO A 68 -14.27 0.32 -12.79
N LEU A 69 -12.97 0.50 -12.66
CA LEU A 69 -12.15 1.20 -13.64
C LEU A 69 -11.95 0.38 -14.92
N TYR A 70 -12.16 -0.95 -14.84
CA TYR A 70 -11.98 -1.92 -15.91
C TYR A 70 -13.30 -2.50 -16.39
N GLY A 71 -13.33 -2.99 -17.63
CA GLY A 71 -14.43 -3.72 -18.19
C GLY A 71 -13.98 -5.00 -18.89
N MET A 72 -14.93 -5.78 -19.43
CA MET A 72 -14.66 -7.03 -20.15
C MET A 72 -13.57 -6.92 -21.24
N PRO A 73 -13.49 -5.80 -22.03
CA PRO A 73 -12.44 -5.63 -23.04
C PRO A 73 -11.04 -5.44 -22.48
N ASP A 74 -10.87 -5.29 -21.16
CA ASP A 74 -9.59 -5.06 -20.51
C ASP A 74 -8.98 -6.33 -19.91
N ILE A 75 -9.73 -7.44 -19.88
CA ILE A 75 -9.25 -8.72 -19.37
C ILE A 75 -7.95 -9.11 -20.07
N GLY A 76 -6.94 -9.50 -19.27
CA GLY A 76 -5.60 -9.87 -19.71
C GLY A 76 -4.64 -8.71 -19.95
N LYS A 77 -5.09 -7.44 -19.91
CA LYS A 77 -4.20 -6.27 -20.00
C LYS A 77 -3.54 -5.97 -18.65
N PRO A 78 -2.32 -5.42 -18.62
CA PRO A 78 -1.74 -4.90 -17.39
C PRO A 78 -2.64 -3.84 -16.75
N LYS A 79 -2.93 -3.96 -15.44
CA LYS A 79 -3.85 -3.05 -14.73
C LYS A 79 -3.41 -1.59 -14.83
N ALA A 80 -2.12 -1.30 -14.65
CA ALA A 80 -1.59 0.06 -14.74
C ALA A 80 -1.87 0.71 -16.11
N GLU A 81 -1.69 -0.03 -17.21
CA GLU A 81 -1.93 0.46 -18.58
C GLU A 81 -3.44 0.61 -18.87
N ALA A 82 -4.25 -0.35 -18.45
CA ALA A 82 -5.70 -0.28 -18.61
C ALA A 82 -6.30 0.90 -17.83
N ALA A 83 -5.82 1.12 -16.58
CA ALA A 83 -6.18 2.28 -15.78
C ALA A 83 -5.81 3.58 -16.46
N ARG A 84 -4.57 3.71 -16.93
CA ARG A 84 -4.10 4.88 -17.68
C ARG A 84 -5.00 5.18 -18.88
N ALA A 85 -5.29 4.18 -19.70
CA ALA A 85 -6.13 4.35 -20.89
C ALA A 85 -7.54 4.83 -20.54
N THR A 86 -8.14 4.30 -19.49
CA THR A 86 -9.48 4.69 -19.01
C THR A 86 -9.47 6.11 -18.45
N LEU A 87 -8.51 6.45 -17.62
CA LEU A 87 -8.40 7.76 -17.00
C LEU A 87 -8.10 8.88 -17.99
N LEU A 88 -7.30 8.63 -19.03
CA LEU A 88 -7.05 9.61 -20.09
C LEU A 88 -8.31 9.90 -20.93
N ARG A 89 -9.20 8.92 -21.13
CA ARG A 89 -10.52 9.17 -21.73
C ARG A 89 -11.43 9.95 -20.80
N PHE A 90 -11.31 9.72 -19.48
CA PHE A 90 -12.09 10.43 -18.47
C PHE A 90 -11.60 11.86 -18.28
N ASN A 91 -10.29 12.09 -18.15
CA ASN A 91 -9.70 13.41 -18.00
C ASN A 91 -8.36 13.52 -18.79
N PRO A 92 -8.39 14.10 -20.02
CA PRO A 92 -7.19 14.20 -20.85
C PRO A 92 -6.18 15.27 -20.39
N HIS A 93 -6.50 16.05 -19.37
CA HIS A 93 -5.63 17.11 -18.85
C HIS A 93 -4.69 16.63 -17.74
N VAL A 94 -4.86 15.42 -17.23
CA VAL A 94 -3.99 14.83 -16.21
C VAL A 94 -2.88 14.03 -16.89
N ARG A 95 -1.65 14.23 -16.44
CA ARG A 95 -0.53 13.36 -16.85
C ARG A 95 -0.59 12.05 -16.08
N ILE A 96 -0.57 10.93 -16.78
CA ILE A 96 -0.62 9.60 -16.18
C ILE A 96 0.54 8.75 -16.68
N ASP A 97 1.41 8.37 -15.76
CA ASP A 97 2.53 7.48 -16.01
C ASP A 97 2.17 6.09 -15.44
N ALA A 98 2.13 5.06 -16.31
CA ALA A 98 1.85 3.68 -15.92
C ALA A 98 3.16 2.90 -15.78
N VAL A 99 3.33 2.22 -14.64
CA VAL A 99 4.48 1.37 -14.31
C VAL A 99 3.93 -0.03 -14.04
N ALA A 100 3.96 -0.89 -15.08
CA ALA A 100 3.48 -2.26 -15.01
C ALA A 100 4.54 -3.19 -14.39
N GLU A 101 5.05 -2.80 -13.23
CA GLU A 101 6.10 -3.49 -12.49
C GLU A 101 5.69 -3.66 -11.03
N ARG A 102 6.29 -4.65 -10.37
CA ARG A 102 6.15 -4.81 -8.92
C ARG A 102 6.89 -3.70 -8.18
N LEU A 103 6.28 -3.16 -7.12
CA LEU A 103 7.02 -2.35 -6.18
C LEU A 103 8.04 -3.22 -5.42
N THR A 104 9.27 -2.79 -5.40
CA THR A 104 10.39 -3.48 -4.75
C THR A 104 11.20 -2.48 -3.93
N PRO A 105 12.04 -2.93 -2.97
CA PRO A 105 12.95 -2.04 -2.25
C PRO A 105 13.88 -1.22 -3.18
N GLN A 106 14.20 -1.74 -4.39
CA GLN A 106 15.08 -1.04 -5.33
C GLN A 106 14.39 0.12 -6.04
N ASN A 107 13.11 -0.02 -6.41
CA ASN A 107 12.41 1.04 -7.16
C ASN A 107 11.59 1.99 -6.27
N ALA A 108 11.26 1.58 -5.04
CA ALA A 108 10.41 2.34 -4.13
C ALA A 108 10.97 3.74 -3.83
N ALA A 109 12.26 3.86 -3.46
CA ALA A 109 12.86 5.13 -3.10
C ALA A 109 12.81 6.15 -4.27
N ARG A 110 13.11 5.71 -5.49
CA ARG A 110 13.02 6.56 -6.68
C ARG A 110 11.59 7.01 -6.96
N LEU A 111 10.63 6.09 -6.91
CA LEU A 111 9.22 6.40 -7.17
C LEU A 111 8.64 7.37 -6.13
N VAL A 112 8.95 7.17 -4.85
CA VAL A 112 8.52 8.05 -3.75
C VAL A 112 9.14 9.44 -3.87
N ALA A 113 10.41 9.55 -4.28
CA ALA A 113 11.08 10.84 -4.43
C ALA A 113 10.44 11.75 -5.49
N GLU A 114 9.78 11.18 -6.51
CA GLU A 114 9.11 11.90 -7.59
C GLU A 114 7.68 12.35 -7.24
N ALA A 115 7.17 12.02 -6.06
CA ALA A 115 5.80 12.31 -5.65
C ALA A 115 5.75 13.29 -4.47
N ASP A 116 4.72 14.12 -4.42
CA ASP A 116 4.42 14.98 -3.26
C ASP A 116 3.74 14.19 -2.15
N ILE A 117 2.96 13.19 -2.51
CA ILE A 117 2.24 12.28 -1.61
C ILE A 117 2.13 10.89 -2.24
N VAL A 118 2.15 9.87 -1.40
CA VAL A 118 2.05 8.47 -1.80
C VAL A 118 0.74 7.88 -1.31
N VAL A 119 0.07 7.12 -2.17
CA VAL A 119 -1.15 6.39 -1.85
C VAL A 119 -0.87 4.89 -1.95
N ASP A 120 -0.97 4.22 -0.81
CA ASP A 120 -0.90 2.76 -0.71
C ASP A 120 -2.30 2.17 -0.83
N ALA A 121 -2.61 1.67 -2.02
CA ALA A 121 -3.85 0.97 -2.35
C ALA A 121 -3.60 -0.51 -2.68
N ALA A 122 -2.46 -1.05 -2.24
CA ALA A 122 -2.09 -2.44 -2.40
C ALA A 122 -2.78 -3.33 -1.35
N ASP A 123 -2.80 -4.63 -1.62
CA ASP A 123 -3.30 -5.67 -0.71
C ASP A 123 -2.14 -6.49 -0.08
N SER A 124 -0.92 -5.98 -0.15
CA SER A 124 0.29 -6.63 0.32
C SER A 124 0.89 -5.92 1.52
N PHE A 125 1.02 -6.62 2.65
CA PHE A 125 1.70 -6.12 3.85
C PHE A 125 3.13 -5.63 3.54
N ALA A 126 3.88 -6.40 2.73
CA ALA A 126 5.24 -6.01 2.36
C ALA A 126 5.27 -4.65 1.65
N VAL A 127 4.33 -4.39 0.75
CA VAL A 127 4.23 -3.10 0.04
C VAL A 127 3.94 -1.98 1.02
N THR A 128 2.96 -2.16 1.93
CA THR A 128 2.60 -1.16 2.94
C THR A 128 3.79 -0.80 3.83
N TYR A 129 4.50 -1.80 4.35
CA TYR A 129 5.65 -1.55 5.22
C TYR A 129 6.84 -0.95 4.46
N MET A 130 7.14 -1.41 3.23
CA MET A 130 8.17 -0.80 2.38
C MET A 130 7.86 0.67 2.08
N LEU A 131 6.61 0.97 1.73
CA LEU A 131 6.19 2.36 1.47
C LEU A 131 6.29 3.21 2.75
N SER A 132 5.88 2.66 3.90
CA SER A 132 6.02 3.34 5.18
C SER A 132 7.48 3.71 5.47
N ASP A 133 8.39 2.75 5.35
CA ASP A 133 9.81 2.96 5.65
C ASP A 133 10.41 4.03 4.73
N VAL A 134 10.14 3.95 3.43
CA VAL A 134 10.68 4.91 2.43
C VAL A 134 10.03 6.29 2.59
N CYS A 135 8.72 6.36 2.80
CA CYS A 135 8.00 7.61 2.99
C CYS A 135 8.42 8.32 4.29
N PHE A 136 8.63 7.55 5.36
CA PHE A 136 9.11 8.09 6.64
C PHE A 136 10.51 8.68 6.49
N ALA A 137 11.45 7.94 5.89
CA ALA A 137 12.82 8.41 5.64
C ALA A 137 12.86 9.64 4.71
N ALA A 138 11.96 9.72 3.72
CA ALA A 138 11.88 10.83 2.77
C ALA A 138 11.00 12.00 3.26
N ALA A 139 10.44 11.90 4.47
CA ALA A 139 9.44 12.84 5.00
C ALA A 139 8.27 13.08 4.01
N ARG A 140 7.85 12.04 3.27
CA ARG A 140 6.71 12.07 2.35
C ARG A 140 5.45 11.56 3.03
N PRO A 141 4.29 12.23 2.88
CA PRO A 141 3.03 11.71 3.40
C PRO A 141 2.64 10.41 2.70
N LEU A 142 2.15 9.46 3.48
CA LEU A 142 1.63 8.17 3.03
C LEU A 142 0.15 8.05 3.40
N VAL A 143 -0.72 7.91 2.43
CA VAL A 143 -2.13 7.59 2.64
C VAL A 143 -2.31 6.10 2.43
N SER A 144 -2.50 5.34 3.51
CA SER A 144 -2.71 3.89 3.43
C SER A 144 -4.13 3.51 3.84
N ALA A 145 -4.69 2.50 3.19
CA ALA A 145 -5.98 1.93 3.51
C ALA A 145 -5.98 0.41 3.39
N SER A 146 -6.82 -0.23 4.19
CA SER A 146 -7.04 -1.67 4.11
C SER A 146 -8.53 -1.99 4.31
N VAL A 147 -8.99 -3.04 3.64
CA VAL A 147 -10.36 -3.57 3.79
C VAL A 147 -10.29 -5.08 3.85
N ILE A 148 -10.88 -5.67 4.89
CA ILE A 148 -11.00 -7.12 5.06
C ILE A 148 -12.44 -7.43 5.45
N GLY A 149 -13.10 -8.30 4.67
CA GLY A 149 -14.50 -8.64 4.90
C GLY A 149 -15.41 -7.42 4.80
N MET A 150 -15.99 -7.03 5.94
CA MET A 150 -16.92 -5.91 6.09
C MET A 150 -16.33 -4.73 6.88
N THR A 151 -15.03 -4.72 7.16
CA THR A 151 -14.38 -3.65 7.92
C THR A 151 -13.19 -3.09 7.15
N GLY A 152 -12.88 -1.83 7.36
CA GLY A 152 -11.74 -1.19 6.75
C GLY A 152 -11.26 0.03 7.53
N TYR A 153 -10.10 0.51 7.17
CA TYR A 153 -9.58 1.78 7.65
C TYR A 153 -8.81 2.51 6.54
N ALA A 154 -8.69 3.82 6.69
CA ALA A 154 -7.77 4.65 5.94
C ALA A 154 -7.13 5.68 6.86
N GLY A 155 -5.86 6.02 6.62
CA GLY A 155 -5.14 6.98 7.45
C GLY A 155 -4.02 7.67 6.69
N VAL A 156 -3.51 8.77 7.28
CA VAL A 156 -2.39 9.55 6.75
C VAL A 156 -1.21 9.47 7.70
N PHE A 157 -0.16 8.81 7.25
CA PHE A 157 1.06 8.47 7.98
C PHE A 157 2.26 9.25 7.43
N CYS A 158 3.38 9.22 8.10
CA CYS A 158 4.64 9.82 7.66
C CYS A 158 4.53 11.35 7.38
N GLY A 159 5.36 11.89 6.50
CA GLY A 159 5.32 13.32 6.15
C GLY A 159 5.59 14.27 7.33
N GLY A 160 6.48 13.88 8.25
CA GLY A 160 6.76 14.59 9.49
C GLY A 160 5.87 14.18 10.67
N GLY A 161 4.98 13.20 10.49
CA GLY A 161 4.23 12.50 11.55
C GLY A 161 4.70 11.05 11.69
N PRO A 162 4.06 10.26 12.60
CA PRO A 162 4.42 8.88 12.84
C PRO A 162 4.28 8.00 11.57
N SER A 163 5.12 6.96 11.49
CA SER A 163 5.07 5.98 10.43
C SER A 163 3.87 5.03 10.57
N TYR A 164 3.60 4.22 9.55
CA TYR A 164 2.62 3.14 9.66
C TYR A 164 3.03 2.12 10.73
N ARG A 165 4.35 1.87 10.89
CA ARG A 165 4.89 0.98 11.93
C ARG A 165 4.67 1.48 13.36
N ALA A 166 4.60 2.79 13.57
CA ALA A 166 4.30 3.37 14.88
C ALA A 166 2.88 3.04 15.37
N VAL A 167 1.97 2.75 14.43
CA VAL A 167 0.57 2.43 14.72
C VAL A 167 0.31 0.93 14.64
N PHE A 168 0.94 0.27 13.68
CA PHE A 168 0.82 -1.15 13.42
C PHE A 168 2.21 -1.82 13.45
N PRO A 169 2.84 -1.92 14.64
CA PRO A 169 4.17 -2.50 14.78
C PRO A 169 4.16 -4.00 14.50
N GLU A 170 3.05 -4.67 14.78
CA GLU A 170 2.85 -6.11 14.63
C GLU A 170 1.76 -6.41 13.60
N VAL A 171 1.91 -7.54 12.91
CA VAL A 171 0.88 -8.03 11.99
C VAL A 171 -0.03 -9.01 12.71
N SER A 172 -1.34 -8.70 12.77
CA SER A 172 -2.32 -9.59 13.39
C SER A 172 -2.35 -10.97 12.73
N VAL A 173 -2.33 -12.01 13.55
CA VAL A 173 -2.42 -13.42 13.13
C VAL A 173 -3.79 -13.74 12.53
N ASP A 174 -4.84 -13.10 13.04
CA ASP A 174 -6.24 -13.38 12.70
C ASP A 174 -6.74 -12.65 11.45
N GLY A 175 -5.93 -11.79 10.87
CA GLY A 175 -6.23 -11.06 9.64
C GLY A 175 -6.03 -11.94 8.41
N GLY A 176 -7.06 -12.64 7.96
CA GLY A 176 -7.06 -13.29 6.64
C GLY A 176 -6.73 -12.29 5.52
N THR A 177 -6.50 -12.77 4.31
CA THR A 177 -6.36 -11.91 3.12
C THR A 177 -7.72 -11.66 2.49
N CYS A 178 -7.86 -10.62 1.65
CA CYS A 178 -9.08 -10.42 0.85
C CYS A 178 -9.44 -11.66 0.02
N ALA A 179 -8.46 -12.47 -0.36
CA ALA A 179 -8.67 -13.72 -1.10
C ALA A 179 -9.27 -14.84 -0.24
N THR A 180 -9.00 -14.87 1.06
CA THR A 180 -9.47 -15.94 1.96
C THR A 180 -10.75 -15.56 2.73
N VAL A 181 -10.92 -14.28 3.07
CA VAL A 181 -12.08 -13.78 3.84
C VAL A 181 -13.18 -13.22 2.92
N GLY A 182 -12.79 -12.83 1.71
CA GLY A 182 -13.67 -12.13 0.78
C GLY A 182 -13.84 -10.64 1.13
N VAL A 183 -14.51 -9.91 0.22
CA VAL A 183 -14.77 -8.48 0.39
C VAL A 183 -15.95 -8.05 -0.48
N ILE A 184 -16.77 -7.13 0.03
CA ILE A 184 -17.84 -6.52 -0.76
C ILE A 184 -17.32 -5.27 -1.48
N GLY A 185 -17.60 -5.16 -2.79
CA GLY A 185 -17.09 -4.06 -3.63
C GLY A 185 -17.43 -2.67 -3.11
N THR A 186 -18.63 -2.47 -2.52
CA THR A 186 -19.03 -1.17 -1.95
C THR A 186 -18.21 -0.77 -0.73
N ALA A 187 -17.80 -1.70 0.14
CA ALA A 187 -16.91 -1.38 1.27
C ALA A 187 -15.53 -0.94 0.76
N VAL A 188 -15.00 -1.65 -0.23
CA VAL A 188 -13.72 -1.29 -0.88
C VAL A 188 -13.83 0.08 -1.55
N ALA A 189 -14.91 0.34 -2.29
CA ALA A 189 -15.13 1.63 -2.95
C ALA A 189 -15.25 2.79 -1.96
N THR A 190 -15.94 2.58 -0.83
CA THR A 190 -16.06 3.57 0.25
C THR A 190 -14.68 3.93 0.82
N MET A 191 -13.88 2.92 1.14
CA MET A 191 -12.55 3.15 1.69
C MET A 191 -11.58 3.77 0.68
N GLY A 192 -11.60 3.35 -0.58
CA GLY A 192 -10.78 3.97 -1.61
C GLY A 192 -11.21 5.41 -1.94
N SER A 193 -12.52 5.71 -1.86
CA SER A 193 -13.02 7.08 -1.99
C SER A 193 -12.57 7.95 -0.80
N LEU A 194 -12.59 7.40 0.42
CA LEU A 194 -12.06 8.08 1.60
C LEU A 194 -10.55 8.30 1.47
N GLN A 195 -9.81 7.32 0.97
CA GLN A 195 -8.37 7.42 0.72
C GLN A 195 -8.06 8.54 -0.30
N ALA A 196 -8.84 8.63 -1.38
CA ALA A 196 -8.76 9.74 -2.33
C ALA A 196 -9.05 11.09 -1.65
N HIS A 197 -10.09 11.15 -0.81
CA HIS A 197 -10.45 12.36 -0.07
C HIS A 197 -9.34 12.81 0.89
N LEU A 198 -8.74 11.91 1.66
CA LEU A 198 -7.60 12.21 2.54
C LEU A 198 -6.41 12.73 1.75
N THR A 199 -6.15 12.18 0.57
CA THR A 199 -5.11 12.65 -0.35
C THR A 199 -5.38 14.08 -0.82
N LEU A 200 -6.59 14.36 -1.32
CA LEU A 200 -7.00 15.70 -1.75
C LEU A 200 -6.98 16.70 -0.60
N HIS A 201 -7.48 16.30 0.58
CA HIS A 201 -7.48 17.12 1.79
C HIS A 201 -6.06 17.58 2.16
N HIS A 202 -5.10 16.64 2.13
CA HIS A 202 -3.70 16.95 2.40
C HIS A 202 -3.09 17.89 1.34
N LEU A 203 -3.30 17.60 0.04
CA LEU A 203 -2.79 18.44 -1.06
C LEU A 203 -3.36 19.85 -1.05
N LEU A 204 -4.61 20.00 -0.65
CA LEU A 204 -5.28 21.30 -0.52
C LEU A 204 -4.86 22.05 0.76
N GLY A 205 -4.20 21.39 1.70
CA GLY A 205 -3.84 21.99 2.99
C GLY A 205 -5.07 22.40 3.81
N LEU A 206 -6.13 21.57 3.80
CA LEU A 206 -7.35 21.87 4.53
C LEU A 206 -7.14 21.68 6.05
N GLU A 207 -7.88 22.45 6.84
CA GLU A 207 -7.88 22.36 8.29
C GLU A 207 -9.23 21.82 8.82
N PRO A 208 -9.25 21.03 9.89
CA PRO A 208 -8.08 20.51 10.60
C PRO A 208 -7.31 19.49 9.77
N GLY A 209 -5.95 19.47 9.91
CA GLY A 209 -5.09 18.54 9.16
C GLY A 209 -5.43 17.08 9.42
N VAL A 210 -5.17 16.21 8.45
CA VAL A 210 -5.51 14.76 8.50
C VAL A 210 -4.34 13.84 8.85
N ARG A 211 -3.12 14.38 8.96
CA ARG A 211 -1.94 13.57 9.37
C ARG A 211 -2.07 13.09 10.81
N GLY A 212 -1.64 11.87 11.06
CA GLY A 212 -1.72 11.27 12.39
C GLY A 212 -3.13 10.83 12.77
N ARG A 213 -4.01 10.62 11.77
CA ARG A 213 -5.38 10.18 11.98
C ARG A 213 -5.73 8.96 11.16
N VAL A 214 -6.40 8.00 11.79
CA VAL A 214 -7.05 6.85 11.16
C VAL A 214 -8.57 7.01 11.24
N VAL A 215 -9.23 6.79 10.12
CA VAL A 215 -10.69 6.64 10.02
C VAL A 215 -11.00 5.18 9.78
N THR A 216 -11.90 4.59 10.56
CA THR A 216 -12.36 3.20 10.43
C THR A 216 -13.78 3.17 9.86
N PHE A 217 -14.13 2.08 9.18
CA PHE A 217 -15.45 1.84 8.65
C PHE A 217 -15.90 0.40 8.91
N ASP A 218 -17.06 0.25 9.53
CA ASP A 218 -17.80 -1.01 9.67
C ASP A 218 -18.97 -1.00 8.68
N ALA A 219 -18.79 -1.70 7.56
CA ALA A 219 -19.81 -1.75 6.51
C ALA A 219 -21.08 -2.52 6.94
N LYS A 220 -20.98 -3.45 7.91
CA LYS A 220 -22.15 -4.16 8.44
C LYS A 220 -23.04 -3.26 9.25
N ARG A 221 -22.45 -2.36 10.04
CA ARG A 221 -23.17 -1.38 10.88
C ARG A 221 -23.41 -0.05 10.17
N VAL A 222 -22.77 0.16 9.00
CA VAL A 222 -22.73 1.44 8.27
C VAL A 222 -22.25 2.58 9.19
N ALA A 223 -21.19 2.31 9.92
CA ALA A 223 -20.66 3.22 10.94
C ALA A 223 -19.19 3.57 10.67
N PHE A 224 -18.88 4.85 10.87
CA PHE A 224 -17.52 5.35 10.87
C PHE A 224 -17.03 5.56 12.31
N GLY A 225 -15.75 5.31 12.53
CA GLY A 225 -15.02 5.59 13.75
C GLY A 225 -13.62 6.08 13.42
N GLY A 226 -12.72 6.00 14.38
CA GLY A 226 -11.32 6.35 14.16
C GLY A 226 -10.62 6.73 15.45
N PHE A 227 -9.32 7.05 15.31
CA PHE A 227 -8.49 7.52 16.39
C PHE A 227 -7.34 8.40 15.83
N ASP A 228 -6.80 9.24 16.71
CA ASP A 228 -5.62 10.04 16.42
C ASP A 228 -4.38 9.37 16.99
N PHE A 229 -3.28 9.41 16.22
CA PHE A 229 -2.02 8.77 16.56
C PHE A 229 -0.79 9.71 16.39
N ALA A 230 -1.03 11.01 16.28
CA ALA A 230 0.02 12.00 16.02
C ALA A 230 1.18 11.97 17.04
N GLY A 231 0.94 11.45 18.25
CA GLY A 231 1.94 11.29 19.31
C GLY A 231 2.50 9.87 19.46
N SER A 232 2.19 8.94 18.57
CA SER A 232 2.70 7.56 18.65
C SER A 232 4.22 7.53 18.47
N PRO A 233 4.98 6.84 19.35
CA PRO A 233 6.42 6.70 19.20
C PRO A 233 6.75 5.75 18.04
N GLU A 234 7.86 6.00 17.37
CA GLU A 234 8.41 5.05 16.41
C GLU A 234 8.97 3.82 17.12
N PRO A 235 8.86 2.61 16.54
CA PRO A 235 9.49 1.42 17.10
C PRO A 235 11.02 1.57 17.07
N GLU A 236 11.68 1.15 18.17
CA GLU A 236 13.15 1.26 18.32
C GLU A 236 13.91 0.47 17.25
N GLU A 237 13.38 -0.68 16.86
CA GLU A 237 13.98 -1.56 15.86
C GLU A 237 12.96 -1.94 14.79
N GLN A 238 13.42 -1.97 13.54
CA GLN A 238 12.61 -2.34 12.40
C GLN A 238 13.34 -3.38 11.55
N VAL A 239 12.63 -4.45 11.15
CA VAL A 239 13.16 -5.42 10.20
C VAL A 239 12.79 -4.99 8.78
N ALA A 240 13.82 -4.74 7.95
CA ALA A 240 13.61 -4.23 6.60
C ALA A 240 13.22 -5.33 5.62
N PHE A 241 12.37 -4.98 4.65
CA PHE A 241 12.18 -5.77 3.45
C PHE A 241 13.36 -5.55 2.50
N ILE A 242 13.93 -6.65 2.00
CA ILE A 242 14.97 -6.65 0.97
C ILE A 242 14.46 -7.35 -0.29
N ALA A 243 15.08 -7.06 -1.43
CA ALA A 243 14.77 -7.77 -2.65
C ALA A 243 15.45 -9.15 -2.70
N PRO A 244 14.90 -10.10 -3.48
CA PRO A 244 15.48 -11.44 -3.58
C PRO A 244 16.94 -11.48 -4.01
N ASP A 245 17.40 -10.55 -4.85
CA ASP A 245 18.77 -10.42 -5.32
C ASP A 245 19.74 -9.80 -4.29
N GLN A 246 19.22 -9.27 -3.18
CA GLN A 246 19.98 -8.78 -2.04
C GLN A 246 20.23 -9.85 -0.97
N VAL A 247 19.71 -11.07 -1.19
CA VAL A 247 20.02 -12.22 -0.36
C VAL A 247 21.44 -12.69 -0.67
N ARG A 248 22.26 -12.80 0.35
CA ARG A 248 23.68 -13.14 0.25
C ARG A 248 23.89 -14.65 0.36
N SER A 249 25.03 -15.13 -0.11
CA SER A 249 25.39 -16.56 -0.05
C SER A 249 25.63 -17.07 1.38
N ASP A 250 25.94 -16.16 2.33
CA ASP A 250 26.15 -16.45 3.75
C ASP A 250 24.87 -16.25 4.61
N ASP A 251 23.76 -15.83 4.01
CA ASP A 251 22.49 -15.69 4.71
C ASP A 251 21.87 -17.07 5.01
N ILE A 252 21.23 -17.15 6.17
CA ILE A 252 20.39 -18.28 6.56
C ILE A 252 18.98 -18.00 6.09
N VAL A 253 18.59 -18.59 4.97
CA VAL A 253 17.25 -18.34 4.40
C VAL A 253 16.25 -19.34 4.96
N VAL A 254 15.11 -18.81 5.45
CA VAL A 254 13.95 -19.59 5.87
C VAL A 254 12.77 -19.24 4.97
N ASP A 255 12.32 -20.21 4.18
CA ASP A 255 11.13 -20.07 3.34
C ASP A 255 9.90 -20.57 4.11
N LEU A 256 9.03 -19.66 4.49
CA LEU A 256 7.83 -19.89 5.29
C LEU A 256 6.60 -20.30 4.44
N ARG A 257 6.79 -20.52 3.14
CA ARG A 257 5.75 -21.05 2.27
C ARG A 257 5.68 -22.56 2.38
N GLY A 258 4.47 -23.12 2.39
CA GLY A 258 4.28 -24.56 2.33
C GLY A 258 4.75 -25.16 0.99
N LEU A 259 5.02 -26.47 0.97
CA LEU A 259 5.40 -27.16 -0.25
C LEU A 259 4.30 -27.12 -1.32
N ASP A 260 3.03 -27.16 -0.89
CA ASP A 260 1.87 -27.04 -1.79
C ASP A 260 1.77 -25.65 -2.42
N GLU A 261 2.17 -24.59 -1.67
CA GLU A 261 2.16 -23.21 -2.13
C GLU A 261 3.35 -22.91 -3.06
N ALA A 262 4.51 -23.46 -2.75
CA ALA A 262 5.74 -23.26 -3.50
C ALA A 262 6.64 -24.51 -3.43
N PRO A 263 6.48 -25.47 -4.34
CA PRO A 263 7.26 -26.71 -4.34
C PRO A 263 8.77 -26.50 -4.35
N VAL A 264 9.22 -25.42 -5.02
CA VAL A 264 10.62 -25.05 -5.10
C VAL A 264 10.86 -23.67 -4.49
N SER A 265 11.90 -23.54 -3.66
CA SER A 265 12.36 -22.23 -3.19
C SER A 265 13.26 -21.59 -4.23
N PRO A 266 13.18 -20.27 -4.46
CA PRO A 266 14.13 -19.57 -5.31
C PRO A 266 15.53 -19.47 -4.70
N PHE A 267 15.67 -19.80 -3.41
CA PHE A 267 16.92 -19.72 -2.69
C PHE A 267 17.51 -21.12 -2.47
N ALA A 268 18.69 -21.35 -2.97
CA ALA A 268 19.41 -22.62 -2.77
C ALA A 268 19.71 -22.82 -1.27
N GLY A 269 19.41 -24.01 -0.76
CA GLY A 269 19.66 -24.35 0.65
C GLY A 269 18.68 -23.71 1.66
N ALA A 270 17.61 -23.07 1.20
CA ALA A 270 16.62 -22.51 2.10
C ALA A 270 15.97 -23.60 2.97
N ARG A 271 15.89 -23.34 4.28
CA ARG A 271 15.16 -24.18 5.22
C ARG A 271 13.66 -23.93 5.09
N ARG A 272 12.84 -24.97 5.16
CA ARG A 272 11.40 -24.88 5.21
C ARG A 272 10.94 -24.99 6.65
N LEU A 273 10.33 -23.91 7.16
CA LEU A 273 9.69 -23.87 8.47
C LEU A 273 8.34 -23.17 8.33
N VAL A 274 7.48 -23.32 9.31
CA VAL A 274 6.28 -22.49 9.46
C VAL A 274 6.48 -21.52 10.62
N VAL A 275 5.65 -20.48 10.71
CA VAL A 275 5.77 -19.48 11.78
C VAL A 275 5.76 -20.13 13.17
N ASP A 276 4.93 -21.18 13.37
CA ASP A 276 4.80 -21.85 14.67
C ASP A 276 6.01 -22.69 15.07
N THR A 277 6.82 -23.13 14.10
CA THR A 277 8.04 -23.91 14.34
C THR A 277 9.31 -23.12 14.06
N ILE A 278 9.23 -21.80 13.95
CA ILE A 278 10.40 -20.96 13.65
C ILE A 278 11.50 -21.10 14.72
N ASP A 279 11.12 -21.46 15.92
CA ASP A 279 12.02 -21.71 17.05
C ASP A 279 13.00 -22.86 16.83
N GLU A 280 12.68 -23.81 15.92
CA GLU A 280 13.56 -24.89 15.50
C GLU A 280 14.80 -24.39 14.74
N LEU A 281 14.81 -23.12 14.34
CA LEU A 281 15.97 -22.50 13.72
C LEU A 281 17.20 -22.51 14.66
N GLY A 282 16.96 -22.47 15.97
CA GLY A 282 18.03 -22.36 16.98
C GLY A 282 18.61 -20.95 17.03
N VAL A 283 19.86 -20.84 17.45
CA VAL A 283 20.59 -19.56 17.47
C VAL A 283 21.46 -19.48 16.20
N PRO A 284 21.09 -18.61 15.24
CA PRO A 284 21.82 -18.52 13.98
C PRO A 284 23.14 -17.78 14.14
N ALA A 285 24.18 -18.20 13.42
CA ALA A 285 25.49 -17.54 13.42
C ALA A 285 25.60 -16.35 12.44
N GLY A 286 24.56 -16.09 11.63
CA GLY A 286 24.54 -15.07 10.59
C GLY A 286 23.21 -14.36 10.45
N ARG A 287 23.05 -13.57 9.39
CA ARG A 287 21.78 -12.92 9.08
C ARG A 287 20.74 -13.96 8.67
N VAL A 288 19.54 -13.86 9.24
CA VAL A 288 18.39 -14.68 8.87
C VAL A 288 17.50 -13.90 7.91
N VAL A 289 17.22 -14.50 6.77
CA VAL A 289 16.28 -13.95 5.77
C VAL A 289 15.00 -14.78 5.80
N LEU A 290 13.91 -14.15 6.15
CA LEU A 290 12.60 -14.78 6.25
C LEU A 290 11.80 -14.47 4.98
N ALA A 291 11.44 -15.50 4.22
CA ALA A 291 10.75 -15.36 2.95
C ALA A 291 9.33 -15.92 3.01
N CYS A 292 8.36 -15.18 2.50
CA CYS A 292 7.00 -15.69 2.28
C CYS A 292 6.35 -14.99 1.09
N ARG A 293 5.07 -15.27 0.81
CA ARG A 293 4.39 -14.67 -0.34
C ARG A 293 4.16 -13.16 -0.16
N SER A 294 3.43 -12.74 0.88
CA SER A 294 2.94 -11.35 1.06
C SER A 294 3.74 -10.52 2.07
N GLY A 295 4.77 -11.10 2.72
CA GLY A 295 5.49 -10.46 3.81
C GLY A 295 4.90 -10.73 5.21
N GLN A 296 3.62 -11.12 5.33
CA GLN A 296 2.94 -11.29 6.62
C GLN A 296 3.61 -12.35 7.50
N ARG A 297 3.74 -13.59 7.00
CA ARG A 297 4.39 -14.68 7.75
C ARG A 297 5.85 -14.35 8.10
N ALA A 298 6.53 -13.62 7.21
CA ALA A 298 7.92 -13.20 7.43
C ALA A 298 8.02 -12.21 8.60
N LEU A 299 7.12 -11.22 8.68
CA LEU A 299 7.03 -10.30 9.82
C LEU A 299 6.73 -11.05 11.13
N MET A 300 5.69 -11.90 11.14
CA MET A 300 5.34 -12.69 12.32
C MET A 300 6.49 -13.57 12.82
N ALA A 301 7.20 -14.21 11.91
CA ALA A 301 8.38 -15.02 12.27
C ALA A 301 9.54 -14.14 12.77
N ALA A 302 9.72 -12.94 12.22
CA ALA A 302 10.71 -11.99 12.69
C ALA A 302 10.42 -11.53 14.12
N ASP A 303 9.17 -11.22 14.44
CA ASP A 303 8.78 -10.80 15.79
C ASP A 303 9.06 -11.91 16.81
N ARG A 304 8.71 -13.16 16.52
CA ARG A 304 9.04 -14.32 17.37
C ARG A 304 10.56 -14.50 17.57
N LEU A 305 11.35 -14.32 16.52
CA LEU A 305 12.80 -14.44 16.62
C LEU A 305 13.41 -13.29 17.44
N ARG A 306 12.86 -12.07 17.32
CA ARG A 306 13.28 -10.89 18.10
C ARG A 306 13.01 -11.08 19.59
N GLU A 307 11.86 -11.64 19.99
CA GLU A 307 11.55 -12.00 21.38
C GLU A 307 12.61 -12.93 22.00
N ARG A 308 13.32 -13.69 21.16
CA ARG A 308 14.43 -14.57 21.56
C ARG A 308 15.83 -13.92 21.45
N GLY A 309 15.87 -12.60 21.15
CA GLY A 309 17.12 -11.85 21.03
C GLY A 309 17.83 -12.01 19.67
N ILE A 310 17.16 -12.56 18.65
CA ILE A 310 17.71 -12.68 17.29
C ILE A 310 17.28 -11.43 16.50
N THR A 311 18.20 -10.48 16.32
CA THR A 311 17.91 -9.17 15.71
C THR A 311 18.48 -8.99 14.31
N ASN A 312 19.46 -9.82 13.89
CA ASN A 312 20.04 -9.74 12.55
C ASN A 312 19.13 -10.42 11.52
N LEU A 313 18.04 -9.74 11.16
CA LEU A 313 16.96 -10.24 10.34
C LEU A 313 16.76 -9.40 9.08
N ALA A 314 16.24 -10.02 8.04
CA ALA A 314 15.71 -9.35 6.86
C ALA A 314 14.48 -10.12 6.32
N LEU A 315 13.62 -9.45 5.58
CA LEU A 315 12.37 -9.99 5.07
C LEU A 315 12.36 -9.99 3.55
N VAL A 316 11.76 -11.01 2.94
CA VAL A 316 11.55 -11.08 1.50
C VAL A 316 10.10 -11.46 1.21
N ALA A 317 9.44 -10.66 0.37
CA ALA A 317 8.13 -10.98 -0.18
C ALA A 317 8.29 -11.46 -1.64
N LEU A 318 7.86 -12.68 -1.90
CA LEU A 318 8.06 -13.35 -3.19
C LEU A 318 6.88 -13.20 -4.16
N GLY A 319 5.71 -12.78 -3.66
CA GLY A 319 4.48 -12.63 -4.44
C GLY A 319 3.70 -13.91 -4.66
#